data_96d5dfdbe8963ebac6c0fd507bfe177c
#
_entry.id   96d5dfdbe8963ebac6c0fd507bfe177c
#
_cell.length_a   1.000
_cell.length_b   1.000
_cell.length_c   1.000
_cell.angle_alpha   90.00
_cell.angle_beta   90.00
_cell.angle_gamma   90.00
#
_symmetry.space_group_name_H-M   'P 1'
#
loop_
_entity.id
_entity.type
_entity.pdbx_description
1 polymer ?
#
loop_
_entity_poly.entity_id
_entity_poly.type
_entity_poly.pdbx_seq_one_letter_code
_entity_poly.pdbx_strand_id
1 'polypeptide(L)'
;EVQLTKLDEASETASATLEQTPVVEGALIAIENRTGQIKAMVGGWSFARSKFNRAVQAYRQLGSTFKPIVYTTAIDRGFTPSSIIVDEPTSFPAGAGQEYAPQNYDHLFEGAITLRRALEDSRNIPAVKMMEMVGPQSVVTTAKRFGFQQEFPPYLSIALGAGDATLLEVTSAYTVFPNQGVRMKPYLVEKVLDREGNLLEENRSEPVDTIRAATAFVMTSLLQGVVVRGTGASAASLARKWPIAGKTGTVDDNTDAWFVGFDPDITVGVWVGMDEKKSIGSQEQGALAALPIWMEFMTEYINARPDKDRPPKFEAPGNIVFLAVDT
;
A
#
# COMPACT_ATOMS: atom_id res chain seq x y z
N GLU A 1 12.46 -19.43 -25.03
CA GLU A 1 11.21 -19.39 -25.82
C GLU A 1 11.15 -18.09 -26.60
N VAL A 2 10.42 -18.07 -27.72
CA VAL A 2 10.17 -16.85 -28.50
C VAL A 2 8.67 -16.73 -28.74
N GLN A 3 8.14 -15.53 -28.52
CA GLN A 3 6.77 -15.20 -28.89
C GLN A 3 6.76 -14.50 -30.25
N LEU A 4 6.04 -15.07 -31.21
CA LEU A 4 5.82 -14.44 -32.50
C LEU A 4 4.86 -13.26 -32.35
N THR A 5 5.34 -12.06 -32.73
CA THR A 5 4.56 -10.82 -32.63
C THR A 5 3.97 -10.39 -33.98
N LYS A 6 4.61 -10.78 -35.10
CA LYS A 6 4.13 -10.48 -36.45
C LYS A 6 4.68 -11.49 -37.43
N LEU A 7 3.82 -11.97 -38.32
CA LEU A 7 4.19 -12.73 -39.51
C LEU A 7 3.93 -11.87 -40.76
N ASP A 8 4.93 -11.78 -41.63
CA ASP A 8 4.80 -11.13 -42.94
C ASP A 8 5.08 -12.19 -44.00
N GLU A 9 4.05 -12.76 -44.56
CA GLU A 9 4.14 -13.83 -45.56
C GLU A 9 4.74 -13.33 -46.90
N ALA A 10 4.59 -12.01 -47.19
CA ALA A 10 5.06 -11.46 -48.45
C ALA A 10 6.60 -11.26 -48.48
N SER A 11 7.19 -10.99 -47.32
CA SER A 11 8.64 -10.83 -47.15
C SER A 11 9.33 -12.05 -46.54
N GLU A 12 8.57 -13.11 -46.25
CA GLU A 12 9.05 -14.34 -45.55
C GLU A 12 9.77 -14.01 -44.24
N THR A 13 9.31 -12.97 -43.52
CA THR A 13 9.92 -12.52 -42.27
C THR A 13 8.95 -12.65 -41.09
N ALA A 14 9.51 -12.95 -39.93
CA ALA A 14 8.76 -12.96 -38.67
C ALA A 14 9.45 -12.03 -37.65
N SER A 15 8.66 -11.24 -36.97
CA SER A 15 9.13 -10.53 -35.78
C SER A 15 8.78 -11.36 -34.54
N ALA A 16 9.73 -11.51 -33.66
CA ALA A 16 9.54 -12.26 -32.41
C ALA A 16 10.24 -11.54 -31.24
N THR A 17 9.67 -11.66 -30.05
CA THR A 17 10.32 -11.26 -28.81
C THR A 17 10.89 -12.50 -28.13
N LEU A 18 12.08 -12.36 -27.55
CA LEU A 18 12.64 -13.41 -26.70
C LEU A 18 11.91 -13.39 -25.36
N GLU A 19 11.30 -14.54 -25.02
CA GLU A 19 10.62 -14.70 -23.75
C GLU A 19 11.39 -15.68 -22.85
N GLN A 20 11.45 -15.32 -21.57
CA GLN A 20 11.98 -16.17 -20.53
C GLN A 20 10.89 -16.36 -19.46
N THR A 21 10.74 -17.61 -19.00
CA THR A 21 9.86 -17.86 -17.85
C THR A 21 10.34 -17.04 -16.66
N PRO A 22 9.51 -16.13 -16.13
CA PRO A 22 9.93 -15.29 -15.02
C PRO A 22 10.17 -16.11 -13.75
N VAL A 23 11.19 -15.74 -12.99
CA VAL A 23 11.43 -16.25 -11.63
C VAL A 23 10.84 -15.33 -10.56
N VAL A 24 10.63 -14.07 -10.93
CA VAL A 24 9.91 -13.08 -10.12
C VAL A 24 8.42 -13.23 -10.37
N GLU A 25 7.64 -13.15 -9.32
CA GLU A 25 6.18 -13.19 -9.37
C GLU A 25 5.59 -11.83 -8.98
N GLY A 26 4.36 -11.57 -9.39
CA GLY A 26 3.62 -10.38 -9.03
C GLY A 26 2.19 -10.73 -8.66
N ALA A 27 1.60 -9.94 -7.80
CA ALA A 27 0.19 -10.03 -7.47
C ALA A 27 -0.43 -8.62 -7.43
N LEU A 28 -1.70 -8.55 -7.83
CA LEU A 28 -2.49 -7.32 -7.79
C LEU A 28 -3.87 -7.64 -7.25
N ILE A 29 -4.40 -6.72 -6.45
CA ILE A 29 -5.79 -6.73 -6.02
C ILE A 29 -6.36 -5.32 -6.04
N ALA A 30 -7.60 -5.18 -6.51
CA ALA A 30 -8.33 -3.92 -6.55
C ALA A 30 -9.65 -4.07 -5.80
N ILE A 31 -9.91 -3.17 -4.83
CA ILE A 31 -11.08 -3.19 -3.94
C ILE A 31 -11.83 -1.88 -4.07
N GLU A 32 -13.13 -1.94 -4.33
CA GLU A 32 -14.01 -0.78 -4.30
C GLU A 32 -14.19 -0.29 -2.87
N ASN A 33 -13.85 0.96 -2.60
CA ASN A 33 -13.74 1.50 -1.24
C ASN A 33 -15.07 1.47 -0.46
N ARG A 34 -16.18 1.77 -1.14
CA ARG A 34 -17.50 1.91 -0.50
C ARG A 34 -18.23 0.59 -0.24
N THR A 35 -17.90 -0.45 -0.97
CA THR A 35 -18.60 -1.74 -0.88
C THR A 35 -17.75 -2.87 -0.34
N GLY A 36 -16.44 -2.81 -0.52
CA GLY A 36 -15.51 -3.90 -0.26
C GLY A 36 -15.47 -4.95 -1.38
N GLN A 37 -16.16 -4.71 -2.51
CA GLN A 37 -16.11 -5.61 -3.67
C GLN A 37 -14.70 -5.69 -4.24
N ILE A 38 -14.19 -6.89 -4.43
CA ILE A 38 -12.95 -7.13 -5.13
C ILE A 38 -13.25 -7.07 -6.63
N LYS A 39 -12.77 -6.00 -7.28
CA LYS A 39 -13.01 -5.75 -8.73
C LYS A 39 -12.00 -6.43 -9.63
N ALA A 40 -10.79 -6.66 -9.14
CA ALA A 40 -9.75 -7.38 -9.86
C ALA A 40 -8.85 -8.13 -8.87
N MET A 41 -8.37 -9.29 -9.27
CA MET A 41 -7.39 -10.07 -8.52
C MET A 41 -6.52 -10.87 -9.48
N VAL A 42 -5.21 -10.70 -9.36
CA VAL A 42 -4.18 -11.47 -10.05
C VAL A 42 -3.23 -12.02 -8.99
N GLY A 43 -3.08 -13.33 -8.94
CA GLY A 43 -2.30 -14.01 -7.89
C GLY A 43 -0.92 -14.52 -8.34
N GLY A 44 -0.51 -14.22 -9.57
CA GLY A 44 0.77 -14.64 -10.15
C GLY A 44 0.77 -14.57 -11.66
N TRP A 45 1.91 -14.85 -12.28
CA TRP A 45 2.10 -14.74 -13.73
C TRP A 45 1.22 -15.72 -14.53
N SER A 46 1.06 -16.97 -14.08
CA SER A 46 0.31 -17.98 -14.81
C SER A 46 -0.33 -19.00 -13.87
N PHE A 47 -1.66 -19.15 -13.94
CA PHE A 47 -2.40 -20.17 -13.19
C PHE A 47 -2.02 -21.60 -13.59
N ALA A 48 -1.69 -21.84 -14.87
CA ALA A 48 -1.27 -23.15 -15.35
C ALA A 48 0.07 -23.57 -14.73
N ARG A 49 0.96 -22.61 -14.47
CA ARG A 49 2.26 -22.84 -13.85
C ARG A 49 2.16 -22.98 -12.33
N SER A 50 1.37 -22.13 -11.68
CA SER A 50 1.20 -22.14 -10.23
C SER A 50 -0.23 -21.75 -9.87
N LYS A 51 -0.90 -22.60 -9.11
CA LYS A 51 -2.23 -22.32 -8.55
C LYS A 51 -2.17 -21.51 -7.25
N PHE A 52 -0.98 -21.25 -6.75
CA PHE A 52 -0.77 -20.47 -5.53
C PHE A 52 -1.11 -19.01 -5.79
N ASN A 53 -2.20 -18.55 -5.18
CA ASN A 53 -2.67 -17.16 -5.31
C ASN A 53 -1.98 -16.27 -4.27
N ARG A 54 -0.97 -15.53 -4.70
CA ARG A 54 -0.14 -14.71 -3.82
C ARG A 54 -0.89 -13.50 -3.25
N ALA A 55 -2.00 -13.10 -3.86
CA ALA A 55 -2.80 -12.00 -3.33
C ALA A 55 -3.49 -12.35 -2.00
N VAL A 56 -3.79 -13.64 -1.77
CA VAL A 56 -4.58 -14.09 -0.60
C VAL A 56 -3.90 -15.19 0.22
N GLN A 57 -2.87 -15.85 -0.30
CA GLN A 57 -2.22 -16.99 0.36
C GLN A 57 -0.78 -16.70 0.79
N ALA A 58 -0.09 -15.74 0.17
CA ALA A 58 1.27 -15.39 0.52
C ALA A 58 1.30 -14.38 1.67
N TYR A 59 1.85 -14.77 2.79
CA TYR A 59 2.20 -13.87 3.89
C TYR A 59 3.60 -13.31 3.62
N ARG A 60 3.69 -11.99 3.42
CA ARG A 60 4.92 -11.31 3.04
C ARG A 60 5.18 -10.14 3.97
N GLN A 61 6.45 -9.89 4.24
CA GLN A 61 6.87 -8.82 5.14
C GLN A 61 6.42 -7.45 4.59
N LEU A 62 5.77 -6.66 5.44
CA LEU A 62 5.08 -5.43 5.08
C LEU A 62 6.02 -4.30 4.67
N GLY A 63 7.20 -4.22 5.28
CA GLY A 63 8.10 -3.09 5.09
C GLY A 63 7.41 -1.75 5.35
N SER A 64 7.78 -0.73 4.61
CA SER A 64 7.25 0.63 4.79
C SER A 64 5.76 0.81 4.51
N THR A 65 5.04 -0.21 3.99
CA THR A 65 3.56 -0.14 3.88
C THR A 65 2.88 -0.12 5.24
N PHE A 66 3.55 -0.52 6.30
CA PHE A 66 3.00 -0.47 7.65
C PHE A 66 3.08 0.93 8.29
N LYS A 67 3.97 1.80 7.85
CA LYS A 67 4.16 3.15 8.43
C LYS A 67 2.86 3.97 8.55
N PRO A 68 1.93 3.97 7.57
CA PRO A 68 0.66 4.70 7.73
C PRO A 68 -0.14 4.29 8.97
N ILE A 69 -0.02 3.06 9.46
CA ILE A 69 -0.70 2.62 10.70
C ILE A 69 -0.09 3.31 11.93
N VAL A 70 1.25 3.44 11.96
CA VAL A 70 1.97 4.18 13.02
C VAL A 70 1.54 5.65 13.02
N TYR A 71 1.57 6.30 11.86
CA TYR A 71 1.21 7.71 11.72
C TYR A 71 -0.28 7.95 11.98
N THR A 72 -1.16 7.03 11.60
CA THR A 72 -2.59 7.09 11.96
C THR A 72 -2.77 7.10 13.48
N THR A 73 -2.04 6.22 14.18
CA THR A 73 -2.09 6.18 15.65
C THR A 73 -1.60 7.49 16.26
N ALA A 74 -0.58 8.13 15.66
CA ALA A 74 -0.07 9.43 16.09
C ALA A 74 -1.09 10.55 15.87
N ILE A 75 -1.68 10.65 14.68
CA ILE A 75 -2.71 11.65 14.36
C ILE A 75 -3.94 11.48 15.28
N ASP A 76 -4.36 10.25 15.56
CA ASP A 76 -5.46 9.99 16.49
C ASP A 76 -5.16 10.45 17.93
N ARG A 77 -3.89 10.57 18.30
CA ARG A 77 -3.40 11.06 19.59
C ARG A 77 -3.09 12.55 19.61
N GLY A 78 -3.42 13.27 18.55
CA GLY A 78 -3.30 14.73 18.50
C GLY A 78 -2.01 15.27 17.87
N PHE A 79 -1.14 14.40 17.35
CA PHE A 79 -0.08 14.86 16.47
C PHE A 79 -0.68 15.41 15.17
N THR A 80 0.05 16.32 14.54
CA THR A 80 -0.38 16.99 13.30
C THR A 80 0.63 16.76 12.19
N PRO A 81 0.27 16.95 10.92
CA PRO A 81 1.22 16.89 9.81
C PRO A 81 2.44 17.82 9.99
N SER A 82 2.29 18.91 10.72
CA SER A 82 3.36 19.88 11.00
C SER A 82 4.11 19.63 12.32
N SER A 83 3.73 18.62 13.10
CA SER A 83 4.50 18.23 14.29
C SER A 83 5.93 17.86 13.89
N ILE A 84 6.90 18.33 14.65
CA ILE A 84 8.32 18.12 14.37
C ILE A 84 8.80 16.82 15.02
N ILE A 85 9.60 16.08 14.28
CA ILE A 85 10.35 14.92 14.75
C ILE A 85 11.78 15.00 14.24
N VAL A 86 12.74 14.54 15.04
CA VAL A 86 14.15 14.65 14.67
C VAL A 86 14.63 13.34 14.03
N ASP A 87 15.08 13.43 12.78
CA ASP A 87 15.69 12.35 12.03
C ASP A 87 17.21 12.39 12.24
N GLU A 88 17.70 11.63 13.21
CA GLU A 88 19.10 11.57 13.64
C GLU A 88 19.44 10.15 14.08
N PRO A 89 20.73 9.75 14.11
CA PRO A 89 21.14 8.44 14.64
C PRO A 89 20.56 8.24 16.04
N THR A 90 19.82 7.14 16.21
CA THR A 90 19.12 6.87 17.47
C THR A 90 19.15 5.36 17.72
N SER A 91 19.45 4.98 18.98
CA SER A 91 19.30 3.61 19.45
C SER A 91 18.22 3.53 20.53
N PHE A 92 17.55 2.39 20.58
CA PHE A 92 16.43 2.11 21.46
C PHE A 92 16.73 0.86 22.29
N PRO A 93 16.36 0.80 23.57
CA PRO A 93 16.50 -0.42 24.34
C PRO A 93 15.69 -1.58 23.73
N ALA A 94 16.34 -2.70 23.47
CA ALA A 94 15.69 -3.91 22.90
C ALA A 94 15.53 -5.06 23.91
N GLY A 95 15.82 -4.81 25.19
CA GLY A 95 15.80 -5.80 26.26
C GLY A 95 17.11 -6.58 26.37
N ALA A 96 17.32 -7.25 27.50
CA ALA A 96 18.52 -8.05 27.80
C ALA A 96 19.87 -7.32 27.54
N GLY A 97 19.90 -5.98 27.67
CA GLY A 97 21.10 -5.19 27.41
C GLY A 97 21.43 -4.97 25.92
N GLN A 98 20.54 -5.38 25.02
CA GLN A 98 20.67 -5.16 23.58
C GLN A 98 20.05 -3.81 23.18
N GLU A 99 20.59 -3.24 22.11
CA GLU A 99 20.09 -2.01 21.50
C GLU A 99 19.55 -2.30 20.09
N TYR A 100 18.47 -1.62 19.73
CA TYR A 100 17.93 -1.56 18.37
C TYR A 100 18.27 -0.21 17.76
N ALA A 101 19.14 -0.20 16.77
CA ALA A 101 19.59 1.02 16.08
C ALA A 101 19.15 0.98 14.60
N PRO A 102 17.91 1.41 14.27
CA PRO A 102 17.43 1.45 12.91
C PRO A 102 18.22 2.45 12.07
N GLN A 103 18.35 2.15 10.77
CA GLN A 103 18.97 3.04 9.80
C GLN A 103 17.92 3.52 8.80
N ASN A 104 18.09 4.75 8.28
CA ASN A 104 17.36 5.17 7.09
C ASN A 104 17.89 4.42 5.87
N TYR A 105 17.05 4.22 4.86
CA TYR A 105 17.41 3.45 3.67
C TYR A 105 18.64 4.01 2.92
N ASP A 106 18.74 5.33 2.86
CA ASP A 106 19.84 6.08 2.22
C ASP A 106 21.04 6.32 3.15
N HIS A 107 20.98 5.88 4.41
CA HIS A 107 21.96 6.14 5.47
C HIS A 107 22.19 7.64 5.77
N LEU A 108 21.28 8.52 5.32
CA LEU A 108 21.32 9.96 5.59
C LEU A 108 20.32 10.35 6.68
N PHE A 109 20.53 11.53 7.26
CA PHE A 109 19.71 12.10 8.32
C PHE A 109 19.35 13.54 7.97
N GLU A 110 18.07 13.91 8.17
CA GLU A 110 17.57 15.23 7.79
C GLU A 110 17.41 16.21 8.99
N GLY A 111 17.68 15.73 10.20
CA GLY A 111 17.50 16.56 11.42
C GLY A 111 16.02 16.79 11.75
N ALA A 112 15.68 18.00 12.15
CA ALA A 112 14.30 18.34 12.52
C ALA A 112 13.42 18.47 11.26
N ILE A 113 12.46 17.56 11.09
CA ILE A 113 11.52 17.51 9.96
C ILE A 113 10.09 17.39 10.46
N THR A 114 9.12 17.74 9.60
CA THR A 114 7.71 17.54 9.90
C THR A 114 7.31 16.08 9.77
N LEU A 115 6.23 15.65 10.47
CA LEU A 115 5.66 14.32 10.30
C LEU A 115 5.24 14.07 8.84
N ARG A 116 4.77 15.12 8.14
CA ARG A 116 4.49 15.05 6.71
C ARG A 116 5.71 14.61 5.93
N ARG A 117 6.83 15.34 6.08
CA ARG A 117 8.09 15.03 5.38
C ARG A 117 8.58 13.64 5.72
N ALA A 118 8.55 13.27 7.00
CA ALA A 118 8.98 11.95 7.47
C ALA A 118 8.20 10.78 6.83
N LEU A 119 6.87 10.93 6.63
CA LEU A 119 6.06 9.90 5.97
C LEU A 119 6.23 9.92 4.45
N GLU A 120 6.28 11.12 3.83
CA GLU A 120 6.44 11.28 2.38
C GLU A 120 7.73 10.65 1.87
N ASP A 121 8.84 10.86 2.58
CA ASP A 121 10.14 10.26 2.24
C ASP A 121 10.38 8.92 2.93
N SER A 122 9.36 8.42 3.63
CA SER A 122 9.41 7.10 4.23
C SER A 122 10.61 6.89 5.20
N ARG A 123 11.00 7.95 5.97
CA ARG A 123 12.12 7.89 6.92
C ARG A 123 11.89 6.81 7.96
N ASN A 124 12.91 6.01 8.26
CA ASN A 124 12.80 4.88 9.18
C ASN A 124 12.88 5.33 10.64
N ILE A 125 13.87 6.14 10.98
CA ILE A 125 14.09 6.57 12.37
C ILE A 125 12.90 7.37 12.90
N PRO A 126 12.34 8.36 12.17
CA PRO A 126 11.11 9.04 12.57
C PRO A 126 9.93 8.10 12.80
N ALA A 127 9.76 7.05 11.98
CA ALA A 127 8.67 6.09 12.17
C ALA A 127 8.84 5.28 13.46
N VAL A 128 10.07 4.86 13.79
CA VAL A 128 10.36 4.14 15.04
C VAL A 128 10.21 5.04 16.25
N LYS A 129 10.73 6.28 16.20
CA LYS A 129 10.52 7.28 17.26
C LYS A 129 9.03 7.54 17.49
N MET A 130 8.27 7.69 16.40
CA MET A 130 6.81 7.90 16.50
C MET A 130 6.13 6.71 17.16
N MET A 131 6.50 5.47 16.79
CA MET A 131 5.95 4.28 17.42
C MET A 131 6.28 4.21 18.92
N GLU A 132 7.49 4.57 19.30
CA GLU A 132 7.87 4.65 20.72
C GLU A 132 6.99 5.67 21.46
N MET A 133 6.84 6.89 20.91
CA MET A 133 6.06 7.98 21.51
C MET A 133 4.57 7.63 21.69
N VAL A 134 3.96 6.95 20.72
CA VAL A 134 2.55 6.54 20.81
C VAL A 134 2.35 5.21 21.52
N GLY A 135 3.43 4.49 21.80
CA GLY A 135 3.44 3.17 22.43
C GLY A 135 3.13 2.04 21.43
N PRO A 136 4.02 1.03 21.34
CA PRO A 136 3.90 -0.09 20.40
C PRO A 136 2.57 -0.84 20.49
N GLN A 137 2.07 -1.06 21.69
CA GLN A 137 0.78 -1.75 21.92
C GLN A 137 -0.40 -1.01 21.29
N SER A 138 -0.36 0.32 21.24
CA SER A 138 -1.42 1.13 20.62
C SER A 138 -1.41 0.98 19.10
N VAL A 139 -0.22 0.91 18.50
CA VAL A 139 -0.06 0.69 17.05
C VAL A 139 -0.56 -0.69 16.68
N VAL A 140 -0.22 -1.73 17.45
CA VAL A 140 -0.73 -3.10 17.25
C VAL A 140 -2.25 -3.16 17.36
N THR A 141 -2.82 -2.46 18.34
CA THR A 141 -4.29 -2.36 18.48
C THR A 141 -4.93 -1.67 17.27
N THR A 142 -4.29 -0.60 16.77
CA THR A 142 -4.74 0.07 15.53
C THR A 142 -4.65 -0.87 14.33
N ALA A 143 -3.57 -1.63 14.18
CA ALA A 143 -3.43 -2.61 13.09
C ALA A 143 -4.57 -3.66 13.11
N LYS A 144 -4.95 -4.17 14.29
CA LYS A 144 -6.11 -5.08 14.42
C LYS A 144 -7.41 -4.43 13.93
N ARG A 145 -7.66 -3.15 14.26
CA ARG A 145 -8.83 -2.40 13.77
C ARG A 145 -8.81 -2.23 12.25
N PHE A 146 -7.63 -2.08 11.65
CA PHE A 146 -7.45 -2.03 10.19
C PHE A 146 -7.66 -3.39 9.50
N GLY A 147 -7.80 -4.48 10.26
CA GLY A 147 -8.18 -5.79 9.76
C GLY A 147 -7.02 -6.75 9.52
N PHE A 148 -5.82 -6.43 10.00
CA PHE A 148 -4.72 -7.40 10.02
C PHE A 148 -5.06 -8.56 10.95
N GLN A 149 -4.95 -9.79 10.43
CA GLN A 149 -5.29 -11.01 11.15
C GLN A 149 -4.11 -11.54 11.97
N GLN A 150 -2.88 -11.27 11.50
CA GLN A 150 -1.67 -11.70 12.19
C GLN A 150 -1.49 -10.92 13.50
N GLU A 151 -1.00 -11.61 14.51
CA GLU A 151 -0.59 -10.98 15.75
C GLU A 151 0.79 -10.35 15.58
N PHE A 152 0.84 -9.04 15.61
CA PHE A 152 2.11 -8.33 15.64
C PHE A 152 2.60 -8.21 17.09
N PRO A 153 3.82 -8.65 17.39
CA PRO A 153 4.40 -8.40 18.70
C PRO A 153 4.67 -6.88 18.86
N PRO A 154 4.46 -6.29 20.05
CA PRO A 154 4.57 -4.85 20.26
C PRO A 154 6.03 -4.40 20.35
N TYR A 155 6.83 -4.72 19.35
CA TYR A 155 8.24 -4.31 19.24
C TYR A 155 8.38 -3.10 18.32
N LEU A 156 9.39 -2.27 18.57
CA LEU A 156 9.64 -1.05 17.78
C LEU A 156 9.91 -1.35 16.28
N SER A 157 10.49 -2.51 15.98
CA SER A 157 10.75 -2.95 14.59
C SER A 157 9.49 -3.10 13.74
N ILE A 158 8.32 -3.29 14.37
CA ILE A 158 7.03 -3.32 13.66
C ILE A 158 6.75 -1.99 12.96
N ALA A 159 7.29 -0.86 13.46
CA ALA A 159 7.18 0.43 12.78
C ALA A 159 7.71 0.40 11.34
N LEU A 160 8.67 -0.49 11.07
CA LEU A 160 9.28 -0.71 9.75
C LEU A 160 8.66 -1.90 9.01
N GLY A 161 7.54 -2.44 9.52
CA GLY A 161 6.82 -3.55 8.90
C GLY A 161 7.54 -4.89 9.02
N ALA A 162 8.17 -5.16 10.17
CA ALA A 162 8.79 -6.47 10.44
C ALA A 162 7.79 -7.63 10.59
N GLY A 163 6.49 -7.37 10.47
CA GLY A 163 5.43 -8.38 10.45
C GLY A 163 5.00 -8.73 9.04
N ASP A 164 4.33 -9.87 8.90
CA ASP A 164 3.86 -10.40 7.63
C ASP A 164 2.33 -10.22 7.50
N ALA A 165 1.86 -9.97 6.26
CA ALA A 165 0.43 -9.99 5.92
C ALA A 165 0.25 -10.38 4.45
N THR A 166 -1.00 -10.68 4.07
CA THR A 166 -1.36 -10.89 2.67
C THR A 166 -1.59 -9.56 1.94
N LEU A 167 -1.47 -9.57 0.61
CA LEU A 167 -1.79 -8.40 -0.20
C LEU A 167 -3.26 -7.96 0.00
N LEU A 168 -4.18 -8.92 0.17
CA LEU A 168 -5.58 -8.64 0.47
C LEU A 168 -5.73 -7.86 1.79
N GLU A 169 -5.06 -8.27 2.86
CA GLU A 169 -5.13 -7.59 4.16
C GLU A 169 -4.61 -6.15 4.07
N VAL A 170 -3.44 -5.96 3.43
CA VAL A 170 -2.85 -4.63 3.27
C VAL A 170 -3.75 -3.73 2.41
N THR A 171 -4.24 -4.24 1.27
CA THR A 171 -5.11 -3.46 0.38
C THR A 171 -6.42 -3.10 1.07
N SER A 172 -7.04 -4.06 1.78
CA SER A 172 -8.25 -3.82 2.58
C SER A 172 -8.02 -2.78 3.69
N ALA A 173 -6.87 -2.82 4.36
CA ALA A 173 -6.52 -1.83 5.37
C ALA A 173 -6.45 -0.42 4.80
N TYR A 174 -5.93 -0.25 3.58
CA TYR A 174 -5.81 1.06 2.95
C TYR A 174 -7.14 1.64 2.47
N THR A 175 -8.20 0.83 2.25
CA THR A 175 -9.54 1.33 1.90
C THR A 175 -10.11 2.26 2.97
N VAL A 176 -9.63 2.17 4.20
CA VAL A 176 -10.05 3.01 5.34
C VAL A 176 -9.82 4.50 5.05
N PHE A 177 -8.71 4.85 4.39
CA PHE A 177 -8.34 6.24 4.17
C PHE A 177 -9.29 6.97 3.20
N PRO A 178 -9.54 6.49 1.98
CA PRO A 178 -10.48 7.14 1.06
C PRO A 178 -11.94 7.00 1.51
N ASN A 179 -12.28 6.00 2.33
CA ASN A 179 -13.63 5.71 2.78
C ASN A 179 -13.93 6.31 4.17
N GLN A 180 -13.40 7.51 4.45
CA GLN A 180 -13.70 8.30 5.65
C GLN A 180 -13.53 7.55 6.98
N GLY A 181 -12.60 6.63 7.05
CA GLY A 181 -12.27 5.88 8.26
C GLY A 181 -13.07 4.58 8.45
N VAL A 182 -13.88 4.19 7.48
CA VAL A 182 -14.66 2.96 7.49
C VAL A 182 -14.00 1.91 6.60
N ARG A 183 -13.67 0.75 7.14
CA ARG A 183 -13.22 -0.40 6.37
C ARG A 183 -14.42 -1.25 5.96
N MET A 184 -14.54 -1.56 4.70
CA MET A 184 -15.50 -2.56 4.24
C MET A 184 -14.83 -3.93 4.24
N LYS A 185 -15.55 -4.97 4.71
CA LYS A 185 -15.04 -6.34 4.64
C LYS A 185 -14.97 -6.76 3.16
N PRO A 186 -13.80 -7.18 2.67
CA PRO A 186 -13.66 -7.56 1.27
C PRO A 186 -14.45 -8.82 0.92
N TYR A 187 -15.08 -8.86 -0.26
CA TYR A 187 -15.71 -10.04 -0.82
C TYR A 187 -15.59 -10.09 -2.35
N LEU A 188 -15.55 -11.31 -2.89
CA LEU A 188 -15.41 -11.57 -4.33
C LEU A 188 -16.71 -12.07 -4.94
N VAL A 189 -17.44 -12.92 -4.22
CA VAL A 189 -18.70 -13.52 -4.67
C VAL A 189 -19.85 -12.75 -4.04
N GLU A 190 -20.70 -12.14 -4.85
CA GLU A 190 -21.88 -11.42 -4.36
C GLU A 190 -23.01 -12.38 -4.02
N LYS A 191 -23.34 -13.29 -4.94
CA LYS A 191 -24.43 -14.26 -4.77
C LYS A 191 -24.07 -15.62 -5.33
N VAL A 192 -24.56 -16.67 -4.68
CA VAL A 192 -24.56 -18.03 -5.20
C VAL A 192 -26.00 -18.48 -5.33
N LEU A 193 -26.39 -18.91 -6.52
CA LEU A 193 -27.72 -19.42 -6.82
C LEU A 193 -27.62 -20.91 -7.18
N ASP A 194 -28.67 -21.68 -6.89
CA ASP A 194 -28.82 -23.02 -7.41
C ASP A 194 -29.27 -23.02 -8.89
N ARG A 195 -29.48 -24.21 -9.48
CA ARG A 195 -29.89 -24.34 -10.88
C ARG A 195 -31.30 -23.81 -11.14
N GLU A 196 -32.13 -23.77 -10.12
CA GLU A 196 -33.51 -23.31 -10.11
C GLU A 196 -33.62 -21.80 -9.88
N GLY A 197 -32.48 -21.11 -9.57
CA GLY A 197 -32.42 -19.69 -9.30
C GLY A 197 -32.68 -19.31 -7.83
N ASN A 198 -32.76 -20.28 -6.92
CA ASN A 198 -32.90 -19.99 -5.50
C ASN A 198 -31.57 -19.50 -4.91
N LEU A 199 -31.65 -18.54 -4.02
CA LEU A 199 -30.48 -17.96 -3.35
C LEU A 199 -29.93 -18.95 -2.32
N LEU A 200 -28.66 -19.37 -2.53
CA LEU A 200 -27.91 -20.23 -1.59
C LEU A 200 -27.03 -19.41 -0.65
N GLU A 201 -26.40 -18.35 -1.15
CA GLU A 201 -25.50 -17.48 -0.41
C GLU A 201 -25.59 -16.07 -0.95
N GLU A 202 -25.55 -15.06 -0.08
CA GLU A 202 -25.45 -13.65 -0.44
C GLU A 202 -24.42 -12.98 0.47
N ASN A 203 -23.43 -12.35 -0.14
CA ASN A 203 -22.47 -11.49 0.55
C ASN A 203 -22.87 -10.02 0.34
N ARG A 204 -22.86 -9.25 1.40
CA ARG A 204 -23.20 -7.83 1.40
C ARG A 204 -22.07 -7.00 1.95
N SER A 205 -22.10 -5.73 1.64
CA SER A 205 -21.16 -4.76 2.22
C SER A 205 -21.28 -4.73 3.74
N GLU A 206 -20.19 -5.08 4.43
CA GLU A 206 -20.10 -5.07 5.89
C GLU A 206 -19.14 -3.95 6.33
N PRO A 207 -19.67 -2.80 6.81
CA PRO A 207 -18.83 -1.69 7.29
C PRO A 207 -18.27 -1.99 8.69
N VAL A 208 -17.02 -1.59 8.89
CA VAL A 208 -16.32 -1.64 10.17
C VAL A 208 -15.74 -0.26 10.47
N ASP A 209 -16.28 0.42 11.46
CA ASP A 209 -15.74 1.69 11.94
C ASP A 209 -14.32 1.49 12.45
N THR A 210 -13.36 2.09 11.79
CA THR A 210 -11.93 1.84 12.03
C THR A 210 -11.25 3.05 12.67
N ILE A 211 -11.37 4.23 12.07
CA ILE A 211 -10.79 5.49 12.59
C ILE A 211 -11.76 6.64 12.34
N ARG A 212 -11.51 7.78 12.96
CA ARG A 212 -12.30 9.00 12.73
C ARG A 212 -12.13 9.50 11.28
N ALA A 213 -13.18 10.01 10.68
CA ALA A 213 -13.14 10.56 9.32
C ALA A 213 -12.08 11.67 9.17
N ALA A 214 -11.92 12.52 10.19
CA ALA A 214 -10.88 13.56 10.21
C ALA A 214 -9.47 12.95 10.16
N THR A 215 -9.20 11.90 10.93
CA THR A 215 -7.92 11.17 10.90
C THR A 215 -7.67 10.56 9.53
N ALA A 216 -8.69 9.92 8.92
CA ALA A 216 -8.60 9.34 7.59
C ALA A 216 -8.27 10.40 6.53
N PHE A 217 -8.92 11.57 6.59
CA PHE A 217 -8.67 12.66 5.65
C PHE A 217 -7.25 13.25 5.80
N VAL A 218 -6.78 13.47 7.04
CA VAL A 218 -5.41 13.93 7.28
C VAL A 218 -4.40 12.92 6.74
N MET A 219 -4.60 11.63 6.99
CA MET A 219 -3.72 10.57 6.47
C MET A 219 -3.77 10.51 4.94
N THR A 220 -4.94 10.65 4.32
CA THR A 220 -5.08 10.75 2.85
C THR A 220 -4.23 11.90 2.30
N SER A 221 -4.28 13.08 2.94
CA SER A 221 -3.44 14.24 2.57
C SER A 221 -1.94 13.96 2.69
N LEU A 222 -1.52 13.23 3.71
CA LEU A 222 -0.12 12.79 3.86
C LEU A 222 0.28 11.81 2.75
N LEU A 223 -0.59 10.84 2.44
CA LEU A 223 -0.36 9.83 1.40
C LEU A 223 -0.44 10.40 -0.03
N GLN A 224 -1.17 11.51 -0.26
CA GLN A 224 -1.08 12.29 -1.49
C GLN A 224 0.32 12.89 -1.66
N GLY A 225 0.92 13.38 -0.58
CA GLY A 225 2.29 13.89 -0.61
C GLY A 225 3.33 12.86 -1.03
N VAL A 226 3.16 11.58 -0.65
CA VAL A 226 4.03 10.48 -1.08
C VAL A 226 4.10 10.35 -2.59
N VAL A 227 2.97 10.46 -3.30
CA VAL A 227 2.89 10.31 -4.77
C VAL A 227 3.16 11.61 -5.53
N VAL A 228 3.15 12.76 -4.85
CA VAL A 228 3.40 14.05 -5.52
C VAL A 228 4.89 14.44 -5.44
N ARG A 229 5.54 14.21 -4.29
CA ARG A 229 6.91 14.68 -4.02
C ARG A 229 7.77 13.72 -3.19
N GLY A 230 7.18 12.66 -2.62
CA GLY A 230 7.87 11.65 -1.82
C GLY A 230 8.34 10.45 -2.64
N THR A 231 8.43 9.28 -1.99
CA THR A 231 8.97 8.04 -2.57
C THR A 231 8.17 7.51 -3.77
N GLY A 232 6.93 7.95 -3.97
CA GLY A 232 6.07 7.61 -5.10
C GLY A 232 6.00 8.69 -6.19
N ALA A 233 6.93 9.65 -6.23
CA ALA A 233 6.87 10.83 -7.10
C ALA A 233 6.88 10.52 -8.61
N SER A 234 7.22 9.31 -9.04
CA SER A 234 7.04 8.89 -10.43
C SER A 234 5.56 8.90 -10.87
N ALA A 235 4.61 8.81 -9.92
CA ALA A 235 3.18 8.96 -10.17
C ALA A 235 2.69 10.42 -10.19
N ALA A 236 3.56 11.42 -9.98
CA ALA A 236 3.17 12.84 -9.87
C ALA A 236 2.45 13.37 -11.13
N SER A 237 2.76 12.85 -12.32
CA SER A 237 2.08 13.21 -13.56
C SER A 237 0.61 12.76 -13.56
N LEU A 238 0.32 11.59 -13.02
CA LEU A 238 -1.04 11.09 -12.83
C LEU A 238 -1.74 11.85 -11.70
N ALA A 239 -1.05 12.10 -10.57
CA ALA A 239 -1.56 12.83 -9.42
C ALA A 239 -2.01 14.26 -9.74
N ARG A 240 -1.43 14.91 -10.77
CA ARG A 240 -1.89 16.23 -11.25
C ARG A 240 -3.22 16.18 -11.98
N LYS A 241 -3.60 15.04 -12.53
CA LYS A 241 -4.82 14.85 -13.34
C LYS A 241 -5.93 14.16 -12.56
N TRP A 242 -5.56 13.31 -11.60
CA TRP A 242 -6.48 12.46 -10.85
C TRP A 242 -6.09 12.41 -9.37
N PRO A 243 -7.05 12.49 -8.44
CA PRO A 243 -6.76 12.49 -7.01
C PRO A 243 -6.33 11.09 -6.56
N ILE A 244 -5.04 10.86 -6.50
CA ILE A 244 -4.44 9.61 -6.04
C ILE A 244 -3.58 9.83 -4.80
N ALA A 245 -3.51 8.80 -3.98
CA ALA A 245 -2.67 8.74 -2.80
C ALA A 245 -2.12 7.32 -2.67
N GLY A 246 -1.02 7.12 -1.97
CA GLY A 246 -0.47 5.78 -1.80
C GLY A 246 0.82 5.74 -1.01
N LYS A 247 1.37 4.54 -0.86
CA LYS A 247 2.60 4.28 -0.14
C LYS A 247 3.41 3.19 -0.82
N THR A 248 4.68 3.43 -0.99
CA THR A 248 5.69 2.44 -1.38
C THR A 248 6.06 1.58 -0.17
N GLY A 249 6.34 0.32 -0.41
CA GLY A 249 6.95 -0.59 0.56
C GLY A 249 8.15 -1.27 -0.06
N THR A 250 9.21 -1.36 0.70
CA THR A 250 10.42 -2.12 0.37
C THR A 250 10.87 -2.82 1.64
N VAL A 251 11.24 -4.07 1.50
CA VAL A 251 11.82 -4.86 2.58
C VAL A 251 13.33 -4.89 2.38
N ASP A 252 14.07 -5.07 3.46
CA ASP A 252 15.52 -5.19 3.43
C ASP A 252 15.96 -6.25 2.39
N ASP A 253 17.10 -6.04 1.77
CA ASP A 253 17.63 -6.85 0.65
C ASP A 253 16.71 -6.89 -0.60
N ASN A 254 15.73 -6.01 -0.73
CA ASN A 254 14.78 -5.95 -1.85
C ASN A 254 14.12 -7.32 -2.13
N THR A 255 13.66 -8.01 -1.10
CA THR A 255 12.97 -9.30 -1.26
C THR A 255 11.50 -9.15 -1.61
N ASP A 256 10.90 -8.01 -1.21
CA ASP A 256 9.51 -7.67 -1.41
C ASP A 256 9.37 -6.20 -1.79
N ALA A 257 8.74 -5.95 -2.91
CA ALA A 257 8.40 -4.62 -3.40
C ALA A 257 6.88 -4.44 -3.39
N TRP A 258 6.42 -3.37 -2.74
CA TRP A 258 5.01 -3.07 -2.59
C TRP A 258 4.67 -1.68 -3.09
N PHE A 259 3.50 -1.55 -3.66
CA PHE A 259 2.81 -0.26 -3.74
C PHE A 259 1.33 -0.46 -3.45
N VAL A 260 0.81 0.31 -2.50
CA VAL A 260 -0.63 0.35 -2.23
C VAL A 260 -1.09 1.79 -2.37
N GLY A 261 -2.00 2.00 -3.29
CA GLY A 261 -2.50 3.33 -3.59
C GLY A 261 -4.00 3.30 -3.89
N PHE A 262 -4.61 4.46 -3.84
CA PHE A 262 -6.05 4.61 -3.99
C PHE A 262 -6.44 5.95 -4.62
N ASP A 263 -7.62 5.96 -5.22
CA ASP A 263 -8.40 7.16 -5.46
C ASP A 263 -9.65 7.16 -4.54
N PRO A 264 -10.58 8.11 -4.65
CA PRO A 264 -11.80 8.11 -3.83
C PRO A 264 -12.65 6.85 -3.96
N ASP A 265 -12.59 6.11 -5.07
CA ASP A 265 -13.50 5.01 -5.38
C ASP A 265 -12.86 3.63 -5.25
N ILE A 266 -11.56 3.49 -5.56
CA ILE A 266 -10.86 2.20 -5.59
C ILE A 266 -9.51 2.25 -4.88
N THR A 267 -9.18 1.18 -4.17
CA THR A 267 -7.85 0.93 -3.61
C THR A 267 -7.21 -0.26 -4.31
N VAL A 268 -5.98 -0.08 -4.77
CA VAL A 268 -5.23 -1.09 -5.51
C VAL A 268 -3.92 -1.37 -4.79
N GLY A 269 -3.67 -2.63 -4.52
CA GLY A 269 -2.41 -3.12 -3.97
C GLY A 269 -1.66 -3.93 -5.03
N VAL A 270 -0.35 -3.73 -5.09
CA VAL A 270 0.59 -4.50 -5.93
C VAL A 270 1.74 -4.99 -5.08
N TRP A 271 2.07 -6.25 -5.25
CA TRP A 271 3.26 -6.87 -4.69
C TRP A 271 4.09 -7.53 -5.80
N VAL A 272 5.40 -7.42 -5.68
CA VAL A 272 6.37 -8.09 -6.56
C VAL A 272 7.45 -8.72 -5.67
N GLY A 273 7.78 -9.99 -5.93
CA GLY A 273 8.74 -10.74 -5.15
C GLY A 273 9.00 -12.13 -5.72
N MET A 274 9.73 -12.93 -4.99
CA MET A 274 9.91 -14.37 -5.27
C MET A 274 9.19 -15.19 -4.21
N ASP A 275 8.73 -16.40 -4.54
CA ASP A 275 8.10 -17.31 -3.58
C ASP A 275 9.06 -17.64 -2.43
N GLU A 276 10.32 -17.89 -2.74
CA GLU A 276 11.41 -17.92 -1.77
C GLU A 276 11.86 -16.50 -1.46
N LYS A 277 12.14 -16.20 -0.18
CA LYS A 277 12.61 -14.88 0.25
C LYS A 277 14.03 -14.62 -0.27
N LYS A 278 14.12 -14.16 -1.52
CA LYS A 278 15.34 -13.80 -2.24
C LYS A 278 15.22 -12.40 -2.82
N SER A 279 16.34 -11.71 -2.95
CA SER A 279 16.37 -10.39 -3.61
C SER A 279 15.87 -10.47 -5.05
N ILE A 280 15.00 -9.55 -5.43
CA ILE A 280 14.53 -9.39 -6.82
C ILE A 280 15.47 -8.51 -7.66
N GLY A 281 16.49 -7.93 -7.05
CA GLY A 281 17.49 -7.07 -7.69
C GLY A 281 17.96 -5.95 -6.77
N SER A 282 19.17 -5.45 -7.02
CA SER A 282 19.83 -4.50 -6.13
C SER A 282 19.17 -3.11 -6.03
N GLN A 283 18.26 -2.78 -6.96
CA GLN A 283 17.52 -1.50 -6.99
C GLN A 283 16.01 -1.70 -7.13
N GLU A 284 15.51 -2.92 -7.07
CA GLU A 284 14.09 -3.26 -7.28
C GLU A 284 13.27 -2.97 -6.03
N GLN A 285 12.99 -1.69 -5.83
CA GLN A 285 12.17 -1.19 -4.72
C GLN A 285 10.69 -1.10 -5.14
N GLY A 286 9.81 -0.86 -4.18
CA GLY A 286 8.39 -0.64 -4.43
C GLY A 286 8.10 0.45 -5.46
N ALA A 287 8.91 1.51 -5.49
CA ALA A 287 8.81 2.58 -6.48
C ALA A 287 9.19 2.17 -7.92
N LEU A 288 10.03 1.15 -8.09
CA LEU A 288 10.53 0.71 -9.40
C LEU A 288 9.89 -0.59 -9.89
N ALA A 289 9.54 -1.51 -8.98
CA ALA A 289 8.96 -2.80 -9.36
C ALA A 289 7.42 -2.82 -9.26
N ALA A 290 6.82 -2.26 -8.20
CA ALA A 290 5.38 -2.36 -7.96
C ALA A 290 4.59 -1.12 -8.44
N LEU A 291 5.11 0.08 -8.25
CA LEU A 291 4.42 1.32 -8.64
C LEU A 291 4.14 1.44 -10.15
N PRO A 292 5.02 1.04 -11.09
CA PRO A 292 4.70 1.08 -12.52
C PRO A 292 3.50 0.21 -12.89
N ILE A 293 3.37 -0.99 -12.31
CA ILE A 293 2.23 -1.89 -12.51
C ILE A 293 0.95 -1.24 -12.00
N TRP A 294 1.02 -0.63 -10.82
CA TRP A 294 -0.10 0.12 -10.23
C TRP A 294 -0.51 1.31 -11.12
N MET A 295 0.45 2.05 -11.65
CA MET A 295 0.19 3.20 -12.52
C MET A 295 -0.46 2.79 -13.84
N GLU A 296 -0.03 1.69 -14.44
CA GLU A 296 -0.65 1.14 -15.64
C GLU A 296 -2.10 0.75 -15.38
N PHE A 297 -2.36 -0.03 -14.33
CA PHE A 297 -3.71 -0.38 -13.92
C PHE A 297 -4.59 0.85 -13.70
N MET A 298 -4.12 1.83 -12.94
CA MET A 298 -4.91 3.04 -12.65
C MET A 298 -5.15 3.90 -13.90
N THR A 299 -4.18 3.94 -14.80
CA THR A 299 -4.33 4.68 -16.07
C THR A 299 -5.45 4.07 -16.92
N GLU A 300 -5.46 2.75 -17.08
CA GLU A 300 -6.51 2.05 -17.82
C GLU A 300 -7.87 2.13 -17.12
N TYR A 301 -7.88 2.00 -15.78
CA TYR A 301 -9.09 2.18 -14.98
C TYR A 301 -9.69 3.58 -15.16
N ILE A 302 -8.88 4.63 -15.08
CA ILE A 302 -9.34 6.02 -15.26
C ILE A 302 -9.83 6.23 -16.69
N ASN A 303 -9.10 5.74 -17.70
CA ASN A 303 -9.48 5.89 -19.11
C ASN A 303 -10.81 5.20 -19.45
N ALA A 304 -11.12 4.10 -18.78
CA ALA A 304 -12.37 3.36 -18.95
C ALA A 304 -13.58 4.01 -18.24
N ARG A 305 -13.35 4.99 -17.36
CA ARG A 305 -14.45 5.63 -16.61
C ARG A 305 -15.28 6.58 -17.49
N PRO A 306 -16.60 6.61 -17.32
CA PRO A 306 -17.46 7.58 -18.02
C PRO A 306 -17.24 9.02 -17.54
N ASP A 307 -16.73 9.21 -16.32
CA ASP A 307 -16.49 10.50 -15.66
C ASP A 307 -15.01 10.92 -15.64
N LYS A 308 -14.16 10.32 -16.50
CA LYS A 308 -12.71 10.57 -16.55
C LYS A 308 -12.31 12.06 -16.70
N ASP A 309 -13.19 12.87 -17.29
CA ASP A 309 -12.97 14.31 -17.44
C ASP A 309 -13.47 15.13 -16.22
N ARG A 310 -14.02 14.46 -15.21
CA ARG A 310 -14.51 15.05 -13.97
C ARG A 310 -13.97 14.27 -12.76
N PRO A 311 -12.69 14.45 -12.43
CA PRO A 311 -12.07 13.69 -11.34
C PRO A 311 -12.86 13.82 -10.04
N PRO A 312 -13.12 12.71 -9.32
CA PRO A 312 -13.71 12.76 -7.99
C PRO A 312 -12.80 13.52 -7.02
N LYS A 313 -13.25 13.75 -5.81
CA LYS A 313 -12.45 14.42 -4.78
C LYS A 313 -12.46 13.63 -3.49
N PHE A 314 -11.36 13.68 -2.75
CA PHE A 314 -11.37 13.31 -1.36
C PHE A 314 -12.11 14.40 -0.57
N GLU A 315 -13.24 14.04 0.02
CA GLU A 315 -14.08 15.01 0.73
C GLU A 315 -13.57 15.24 2.15
N ALA A 316 -13.35 16.52 2.50
CA ALA A 316 -12.96 16.89 3.83
C ALA A 316 -14.16 16.84 4.78
N PRO A 317 -14.09 16.15 5.92
CA PRO A 317 -15.11 16.25 6.97
C PRO A 317 -15.23 17.66 7.50
N GLY A 318 -16.42 18.04 8.02
CA GLY A 318 -16.72 19.38 8.47
C GLY A 318 -15.86 19.93 9.65
N ASN A 319 -15.11 19.07 10.30
CA ASN A 319 -14.19 19.41 11.39
C ASN A 319 -12.71 19.52 10.94
N ILE A 320 -12.45 19.62 9.64
CA ILE A 320 -11.11 19.88 9.08
C ILE A 320 -10.92 21.38 8.86
N VAL A 321 -9.78 21.88 9.29
CA VAL A 321 -9.34 23.26 9.05
C VAL A 321 -8.07 23.22 8.22
N PHE A 322 -8.03 24.05 7.17
CA PHE A 322 -6.86 24.21 6.30
C PHE A 322 -6.09 25.45 6.73
N LEU A 323 -4.83 25.26 7.07
CA LEU A 323 -3.91 26.34 7.45
C LEU A 323 -2.67 26.28 6.56
N ALA A 324 -2.22 27.46 6.13
CA ALA A 324 -0.88 27.59 5.55
C ALA A 324 0.14 27.51 6.69
N VAL A 325 1.15 26.68 6.54
CA VAL A 325 2.27 26.54 7.47
C VAL A 325 3.56 26.79 6.72
N ASP A 326 4.49 27.50 7.36
CA ASP A 326 5.85 27.62 6.88
C ASP A 326 6.61 26.36 7.26
N THR A 327 7.29 25.71 6.29
CA THR A 327 7.96 24.41 6.46
C THR A 327 9.44 24.53 6.10
#